data_1b716a024ac7af89862cf92b27295edb
#
_entry.id   1b716a024ac7af89862cf92b27295edb
#
_cell.length_a   1.000
_cell.length_b   1.000
_cell.length_c   1.000
_cell.angle_alpha   90.00
_cell.angle_beta   90.00
_cell.angle_gamma   90.00
#
_symmetry.space_group_name_H-M   'P 1'
#
loop_
_entity.id
_entity.type
_entity.pdbx_description
1 polymer ?
#
loop_
_entity_poly.entity_id
_entity_poly.type
_entity_poly.pdbx_seq_one_letter_code
_entity_poly.pdbx_strand_id
1 'polypeptide(L)'
;MFFAKIIDRLALYDLHRKRSKDKHFSAFSLNPIDRDEFYKAHAADVTIMLHESRKNYLAGHFSYQSLIPSGDPVNDTLKGEVFLNKNDIDQPNVIFVHGWRMDSYDRIKKIFHDRIMNDLGWNMYYYSLPYHFEREPEHSLYSGELMISANLNRTVESTRQAVVDLRAFIHWIKANKTGPVIIVGVSLGGWMTNLMATLETQIDIVVSIFYANRLSYAIWNTIPGKFIREELEQHGVTYEDLQTYWEITDPSQAVPKVNKDHILLISAAHDQYVHIEDADDLWESWAKPERHLYNCGHAGIVLCRKKLALDTLSFIRKRLKQPHQ
;
A
#
# COMPACT_ATOMS: atom_id res chain seq x y z
N MET A 1 -11.82 -0.30 -23.66
CA MET A 1 -12.38 -1.48 -22.98
C MET A 1 -11.64 -2.78 -23.33
N PHE A 2 -11.73 -3.33 -24.54
CA PHE A 2 -11.11 -4.62 -24.90
C PHE A 2 -9.57 -4.64 -24.75
N PHE A 3 -8.88 -3.64 -25.29
CA PHE A 3 -7.41 -3.54 -25.20
C PHE A 3 -6.87 -3.42 -23.76
N ALA A 4 -7.54 -2.69 -22.88
CA ALA A 4 -7.13 -2.55 -21.49
C ALA A 4 -7.12 -3.91 -20.77
N LYS A 5 -8.16 -4.72 -20.98
CA LYS A 5 -8.25 -6.08 -20.41
C LYS A 5 -7.18 -7.04 -20.95
N ILE A 6 -6.80 -6.90 -22.22
CA ILE A 6 -5.71 -7.70 -22.81
C ILE A 6 -4.36 -7.33 -22.19
N ILE A 7 -4.08 -6.03 -22.04
CA ILE A 7 -2.84 -5.54 -21.43
C ILE A 7 -2.71 -6.07 -20.00
N ASP A 8 -3.77 -6.01 -19.20
CA ASP A 8 -3.76 -6.53 -17.83
C ASP A 8 -3.46 -8.05 -17.79
N ARG A 9 -4.04 -8.83 -18.70
CA ARG A 9 -3.79 -10.28 -18.79
C ARG A 9 -2.36 -10.61 -19.22
N LEU A 10 -1.82 -9.89 -20.19
CA LEU A 10 -0.46 -10.11 -20.67
C LEU A 10 0.58 -9.74 -19.60
N ALA A 11 0.33 -8.66 -18.84
CA ALA A 11 1.21 -8.25 -17.75
C ALA A 11 1.29 -9.30 -16.63
N LEU A 12 0.27 -10.16 -16.48
CA LEU A 12 0.25 -11.25 -15.49
C LEU A 12 0.81 -12.57 -15.99
N TYR A 13 1.03 -12.74 -17.29
CA TYR A 13 1.39 -14.05 -17.87
C TYR A 13 2.66 -14.65 -17.25
N ASP A 14 3.76 -13.87 -17.22
CA ASP A 14 5.03 -14.35 -16.66
C ASP A 14 4.94 -14.66 -15.17
N LEU A 15 4.17 -13.85 -14.48
CA LEU A 15 3.89 -13.99 -13.08
C LEU A 15 3.07 -15.24 -12.74
N HIS A 16 2.04 -15.54 -13.52
CA HIS A 16 1.24 -16.75 -13.37
C HIS A 16 2.08 -18.01 -13.60
N ARG A 17 3.06 -17.95 -14.51
CA ARG A 17 3.99 -19.07 -14.75
C ARG A 17 4.85 -19.41 -13.52
N LYS A 18 5.28 -18.41 -12.76
CA LYS A 18 6.02 -18.61 -11.49
C LYS A 18 5.09 -19.17 -10.43
N ARG A 19 3.91 -18.58 -10.28
CA ARG A 19 2.92 -18.90 -9.25
C ARG A 19 2.30 -20.28 -9.33
N SER A 20 2.21 -20.91 -10.49
CA SER A 20 1.64 -22.25 -10.63
C SER A 20 2.37 -23.32 -9.82
N LYS A 21 3.50 -22.98 -9.22
CA LYS A 21 4.31 -23.86 -8.37
C LYS A 21 4.17 -23.58 -6.87
N ASP A 22 3.48 -22.49 -6.49
CA ASP A 22 3.33 -22.09 -5.10
C ASP A 22 2.35 -23.03 -4.38
N LYS A 23 2.74 -23.51 -3.22
CA LYS A 23 1.87 -24.23 -2.29
C LYS A 23 2.18 -23.74 -0.89
N HIS A 24 1.27 -23.00 -0.33
CA HIS A 24 1.45 -22.32 0.95
C HIS A 24 0.33 -22.55 1.95
N PHE A 25 -0.64 -23.40 1.63
CA PHE A 25 -1.82 -23.55 2.46
C PHE A 25 -1.49 -23.81 3.93
N SER A 26 -2.12 -23.03 4.79
CA SER A 26 -2.20 -23.26 6.23
C SER A 26 -3.58 -22.81 6.71
N ALA A 27 -4.28 -23.67 7.44
CA ALA A 27 -5.62 -23.40 7.94
C ALA A 27 -5.62 -22.19 8.87
N PHE A 28 -6.75 -21.48 8.88
CA PHE A 28 -6.94 -20.33 9.76
C PHE A 28 -7.05 -20.78 11.22
N SER A 29 -6.31 -20.13 12.10
CA SER A 29 -6.29 -20.47 13.53
C SER A 29 -6.17 -19.25 14.46
N LEU A 30 -6.23 -18.02 13.89
CA LEU A 30 -6.16 -16.82 14.70
C LEU A 30 -7.46 -16.63 15.49
N ASN A 31 -7.31 -16.28 16.77
CA ASN A 31 -8.45 -15.96 17.61
C ASN A 31 -9.01 -14.57 17.25
N PRO A 32 -10.33 -14.36 17.38
CA PRO A 32 -10.91 -13.03 17.27
C PRO A 32 -10.26 -12.07 18.27
N ILE A 33 -9.88 -10.90 17.78
CA ILE A 33 -9.26 -9.82 18.56
C ILE A 33 -9.88 -8.50 18.13
N ASP A 34 -9.96 -7.55 19.05
CA ASP A 34 -10.35 -6.18 18.73
C ASP A 34 -9.38 -5.57 17.69
N ARG A 35 -9.93 -4.86 16.72
CA ARG A 35 -9.18 -4.32 15.59
C ARG A 35 -8.15 -3.25 16.00
N ASP A 36 -8.52 -2.38 16.94
CA ASP A 36 -7.62 -1.32 17.41
C ASP A 36 -6.45 -1.92 18.23
N GLU A 37 -6.71 -2.98 19.02
CA GLU A 37 -5.65 -3.71 19.74
C GLU A 37 -4.78 -4.53 18.78
N PHE A 38 -5.37 -5.17 17.76
CA PHE A 38 -4.62 -5.93 16.75
C PHE A 38 -3.59 -5.08 16.00
N TYR A 39 -3.96 -3.86 15.67
CA TYR A 39 -3.13 -2.91 14.93
C TYR A 39 -2.44 -1.85 15.81
N LYS A 40 -2.36 -2.07 17.09
CA LYS A 40 -1.72 -1.13 18.03
C LYS A 40 -0.23 -0.95 17.71
N ALA A 41 0.21 0.29 17.68
CA ALA A 41 1.58 0.65 17.38
C ALA A 41 2.13 1.68 18.37
N HIS A 42 3.45 1.74 18.49
CA HIS A 42 4.21 2.80 19.13
C HIS A 42 5.30 3.29 18.16
N ALA A 43 5.97 4.38 18.44
CA ALA A 43 7.02 4.90 17.56
C ALA A 43 8.17 3.89 17.42
N ALA A 44 8.66 3.72 16.19
CA ALA A 44 9.84 2.91 15.91
C ALA A 44 11.13 3.69 16.22
N ASP A 45 12.21 2.94 16.47
CA ASP A 45 13.57 3.50 16.52
C ASP A 45 14.18 3.52 15.11
N VAL A 46 13.91 4.59 14.36
CA VAL A 46 14.28 4.70 12.95
C VAL A 46 15.68 5.30 12.80
N THR A 47 16.54 4.57 12.12
CA THR A 47 17.86 5.04 11.67
C THR A 47 17.77 5.57 10.25
N ILE A 48 18.26 6.79 10.02
CA ILE A 48 18.43 7.37 8.67
C ILE A 48 19.91 7.45 8.33
N MET A 49 20.28 6.88 7.16
CA MET A 49 21.62 6.93 6.59
C MET A 49 21.60 7.70 5.28
N LEU A 50 22.04 8.97 5.31
CA LEU A 50 22.15 9.83 4.13
C LEU A 50 23.52 9.62 3.50
N HIS A 51 23.57 9.30 2.22
CA HIS A 51 24.81 9.02 1.49
C HIS A 51 24.98 9.86 0.23
N GLU A 52 23.97 10.62 -0.17
CA GLU A 52 24.04 11.45 -1.35
C GLU A 52 23.49 12.86 -1.06
N SER A 53 24.23 13.88 -1.55
CA SER A 53 23.79 15.28 -1.49
C SER A 53 23.54 15.80 -2.92
N ARG A 54 22.31 16.16 -3.20
CA ARG A 54 21.88 16.80 -4.43
C ARG A 54 21.71 18.31 -4.22
N LYS A 55 21.44 19.06 -5.31
CA LYS A 55 21.26 20.52 -5.23
C LYS A 55 20.21 20.92 -4.18
N ASN A 56 19.04 20.29 -4.18
CA ASN A 56 17.89 20.69 -3.39
C ASN A 56 17.60 19.73 -2.23
N TYR A 57 18.13 18.52 -2.20
CA TYR A 57 17.80 17.49 -1.23
C TYR A 57 18.97 16.58 -0.89
N LEU A 58 18.82 15.83 0.19
CA LEU A 58 19.68 14.73 0.63
C LEU A 58 18.97 13.41 0.33
N ALA A 59 19.70 12.39 -0.10
CA ALA A 59 19.15 11.07 -0.38
C ALA A 59 19.84 9.99 0.43
N GLY A 60 19.10 8.96 0.80
CA GLY A 60 19.60 7.86 1.60
C GLY A 60 18.58 6.77 1.81
N HIS A 61 18.79 6.03 2.88
CA HIS A 61 17.90 4.96 3.31
C HIS A 61 17.50 5.17 4.78
N PHE A 62 16.33 4.68 5.12
CA PHE A 62 15.93 4.51 6.52
C PHE A 62 15.73 3.03 6.82
N SER A 63 15.94 2.65 8.07
CA SER A 63 15.74 1.28 8.53
C SER A 63 15.35 1.23 10.00
N TYR A 64 14.60 0.21 10.39
CA TYR A 64 14.28 -0.14 11.76
C TYR A 64 13.80 -1.59 11.86
N GLN A 65 13.77 -2.13 13.08
CA GLN A 65 13.23 -3.46 13.32
C GLN A 65 11.71 -3.41 13.35
N SER A 66 11.07 -4.39 12.70
CA SER A 66 9.62 -4.55 12.75
C SER A 66 9.14 -4.72 14.18
N LEU A 67 8.00 -4.09 14.51
CA LEU A 67 7.34 -4.26 15.80
C LEU A 67 6.55 -5.57 15.89
N ILE A 68 6.30 -6.22 14.75
CA ILE A 68 5.62 -7.51 14.65
C ILE A 68 6.59 -8.50 13.99
N PRO A 69 7.37 -9.26 14.78
CA PRO A 69 8.32 -10.20 14.20
C PRO A 69 7.61 -11.35 13.49
N SER A 70 8.02 -11.63 12.26
CA SER A 70 7.54 -12.77 11.47
C SER A 70 8.32 -14.06 11.74
N GLY A 71 9.46 -13.94 12.40
CA GLY A 71 10.44 -15.02 12.57
C GLY A 71 11.43 -15.12 11.40
N ASP A 72 11.34 -14.27 10.39
CA ASP A 72 12.32 -14.15 9.32
C ASP A 72 13.11 -12.84 9.48
N PRO A 73 14.40 -12.90 9.85
CA PRO A 73 15.20 -11.70 10.12
C PRO A 73 15.32 -10.75 8.93
N VAL A 74 15.24 -11.27 7.68
CA VAL A 74 15.29 -10.46 6.46
C VAL A 74 14.01 -9.65 6.35
N ASN A 75 12.84 -10.28 6.53
CA ASN A 75 11.56 -9.60 6.53
C ASN A 75 11.38 -8.65 7.73
N ASP A 76 11.93 -9.02 8.89
CA ASP A 76 11.75 -8.27 10.13
C ASP A 76 12.64 -7.01 10.21
N THR A 77 13.60 -6.84 9.29
CA THR A 77 14.37 -5.61 9.13
C THR A 77 13.74 -4.74 8.04
N LEU A 78 12.94 -3.77 8.47
CA LEU A 78 12.32 -2.83 7.53
C LEU A 78 13.37 -1.87 6.97
N LYS A 79 13.31 -1.66 5.66
CA LYS A 79 14.14 -0.71 4.92
C LYS A 79 13.29 0.10 3.96
N GLY A 80 13.79 1.28 3.61
CA GLY A 80 13.16 2.12 2.61
C GLY A 80 14.08 3.23 2.15
N GLU A 81 13.74 3.87 1.05
CA GLU A 81 14.51 5.01 0.56
C GLU A 81 13.95 6.32 1.13
N VAL A 82 14.83 7.28 1.39
CA VAL A 82 14.48 8.60 1.90
C VAL A 82 15.12 9.71 1.09
N PHE A 83 14.34 10.75 0.82
CA PHE A 83 14.77 11.97 0.15
C PHE A 83 14.27 13.15 0.97
N LEU A 84 15.19 13.88 1.59
CA LEU A 84 14.87 14.99 2.49
C LEU A 84 15.23 16.32 1.85
N ASN A 85 14.33 17.28 1.87
CA ASN A 85 14.66 18.66 1.57
C ASN A 85 15.76 19.14 2.53
N LYS A 86 16.61 20.05 2.11
CA LYS A 86 17.68 20.59 2.99
C LYS A 86 17.12 21.37 4.19
N ASN A 87 15.88 21.88 4.08
CA ASN A 87 15.10 22.48 5.17
C ASN A 87 13.92 21.57 5.51
N ASP A 88 14.18 20.36 6.00
CA ASP A 88 13.25 19.23 6.00
C ASP A 88 12.25 19.19 7.18
N ILE A 89 12.41 20.01 8.20
CA ILE A 89 11.65 19.89 9.46
C ILE A 89 10.16 20.18 9.28
N ASP A 90 9.81 21.25 8.56
CA ASP A 90 8.45 21.73 8.37
C ASP A 90 7.84 21.38 7.00
N GLN A 91 8.64 20.71 6.15
CA GLN A 91 8.16 20.30 4.84
C GLN A 91 7.13 19.17 4.92
N PRO A 92 6.15 19.12 3.99
CA PRO A 92 5.27 17.97 3.86
C PRO A 92 6.05 16.67 3.70
N ASN A 93 5.62 15.63 4.41
CA ASN A 93 6.24 14.31 4.43
C ASN A 93 5.38 13.34 3.63
N VAL A 94 5.82 12.95 2.43
CA VAL A 94 5.08 12.06 1.53
C VAL A 94 5.62 10.64 1.64
N ILE A 95 4.80 9.72 2.11
CA ILE A 95 5.11 8.29 2.19
C ILE A 95 4.47 7.58 1.00
N PHE A 96 5.28 6.92 0.18
CA PHE A 96 4.81 6.10 -0.94
C PHE A 96 4.80 4.63 -0.54
N VAL A 97 3.64 3.97 -0.74
CA VAL A 97 3.44 2.54 -0.51
C VAL A 97 3.21 1.86 -1.86
N HIS A 98 4.06 0.89 -2.17
CA HIS A 98 4.11 0.25 -3.49
C HIS A 98 3.04 -0.83 -3.69
N GLY A 99 2.87 -1.27 -4.95
CA GLY A 99 1.99 -2.38 -5.32
C GLY A 99 2.62 -3.75 -5.07
N TRP A 100 1.77 -4.78 -5.11
CA TRP A 100 2.20 -6.18 -4.98
C TRP A 100 3.17 -6.57 -6.11
N ARG A 101 4.21 -7.33 -5.75
CA ARG A 101 5.21 -7.90 -6.69
C ARG A 101 6.08 -6.87 -7.39
N MET A 102 6.11 -5.68 -6.90
CA MET A 102 7.12 -4.73 -7.32
C MET A 102 8.47 -5.17 -6.74
N ASP A 103 9.52 -4.98 -7.53
CA ASP A 103 10.91 -5.27 -7.22
C ASP A 103 11.75 -3.98 -7.07
N SER A 104 11.16 -2.84 -7.39
CA SER A 104 11.78 -1.53 -7.22
C SER A 104 10.74 -0.42 -7.15
N TYR A 105 11.14 0.76 -6.67
CA TYR A 105 10.32 1.98 -6.67
C TYR A 105 10.33 2.74 -8.00
N ASP A 106 11.04 2.29 -9.00
CA ASP A 106 11.28 3.03 -10.25
C ASP A 106 10.01 3.45 -10.97
N ARG A 107 8.95 2.62 -10.90
CA ARG A 107 7.66 2.95 -11.52
C ARG A 107 7.00 4.15 -10.84
N ILE A 108 7.07 4.22 -9.51
CA ILE A 108 6.51 5.32 -8.71
C ILE A 108 7.40 6.56 -8.86
N LYS A 109 8.73 6.39 -8.80
CA LYS A 109 9.69 7.47 -9.01
C LYS A 109 9.45 8.20 -10.34
N LYS A 110 9.24 7.47 -11.42
CA LYS A 110 8.94 8.03 -12.75
C LYS A 110 7.63 8.85 -12.82
N ILE A 111 6.77 8.72 -11.82
CA ILE A 111 5.50 9.47 -11.74
C ILE A 111 5.68 10.74 -10.91
N PHE A 112 6.32 10.64 -9.73
CA PHE A 112 6.24 11.66 -8.70
C PHE A 112 7.58 12.31 -8.32
N HIS A 113 8.70 11.59 -8.44
CA HIS A 113 9.97 11.97 -7.79
C HIS A 113 10.43 13.37 -8.18
N ASP A 114 10.64 13.63 -9.47
CA ASP A 114 11.19 14.91 -9.92
C ASP A 114 10.30 16.09 -9.53
N ARG A 115 8.98 15.93 -9.64
CA ARG A 115 8.04 16.99 -9.29
C ARG A 115 8.04 17.30 -7.79
N ILE A 116 8.11 16.29 -6.96
CA ILE A 116 8.12 16.50 -5.51
C ILE A 116 9.45 17.08 -5.06
N MET A 117 10.56 16.52 -5.52
CA MET A 117 11.89 16.94 -5.06
C MET A 117 12.37 18.26 -5.66
N ASN A 118 12.10 18.49 -6.95
CA ASN A 118 12.64 19.66 -7.66
C ASN A 118 11.65 20.83 -7.72
N ASP A 119 10.33 20.56 -7.86
CA ASP A 119 9.33 21.62 -8.02
C ASP A 119 8.67 22.01 -6.69
N LEU A 120 8.44 21.04 -5.78
CA LEU A 120 7.71 21.25 -4.53
C LEU A 120 8.62 21.32 -3.30
N GLY A 121 9.74 20.64 -3.30
CA GLY A 121 10.70 20.63 -2.20
C GLY A 121 10.19 19.92 -0.94
N TRP A 122 9.32 18.92 -1.09
CA TRP A 122 8.79 18.13 0.03
C TRP A 122 9.73 16.99 0.39
N ASN A 123 9.56 16.39 1.58
CA ASN A 123 10.22 15.15 1.96
C ASN A 123 9.52 13.96 1.33
N MET A 124 10.28 12.94 0.92
CA MET A 124 9.75 11.70 0.34
C MET A 124 10.33 10.49 1.03
N TYR A 125 9.46 9.51 1.27
CA TYR A 125 9.82 8.20 1.82
C TYR A 125 9.19 7.11 0.95
N TYR A 126 10.00 6.17 0.47
CA TYR A 126 9.53 4.98 -0.23
C TYR A 126 9.55 3.81 0.74
N TYR A 127 8.37 3.37 1.15
CA TYR A 127 8.17 2.38 2.20
C TYR A 127 8.08 0.96 1.64
N SER A 128 8.86 0.00 2.17
CA SER A 128 8.82 -1.40 1.77
C SER A 128 7.82 -2.20 2.61
N LEU A 129 6.82 -2.78 1.95
CA LEU A 129 5.89 -3.73 2.57
C LEU A 129 6.62 -5.04 2.94
N PRO A 130 6.09 -5.82 3.90
CA PRO A 130 6.64 -7.13 4.25
C PRO A 130 6.86 -8.03 3.03
N TYR A 131 7.93 -8.79 3.05
CA TYR A 131 8.32 -9.76 1.99
C TYR A 131 8.53 -9.16 0.60
N HIS A 132 8.79 -7.84 0.51
CA HIS A 132 9.12 -7.17 -0.75
C HIS A 132 10.52 -6.55 -0.70
N PHE A 133 11.16 -6.39 -1.87
CA PHE A 133 12.48 -5.76 -2.03
C PHE A 133 13.53 -6.40 -1.11
N GLU A 134 14.23 -5.60 -0.32
CA GLU A 134 15.24 -6.07 0.64
C GLU A 134 14.66 -6.87 1.82
N ARG A 135 13.33 -6.92 1.95
CA ARG A 135 12.61 -7.76 2.92
C ARG A 135 12.18 -9.12 2.34
N GLU A 136 12.49 -9.39 1.08
CA GLU A 136 12.18 -10.65 0.41
C GLU A 136 13.19 -11.73 0.83
N PRO A 137 12.73 -12.85 1.45
CA PRO A 137 13.60 -13.97 1.77
C PRO A 137 14.14 -14.66 0.51
N GLU A 138 15.34 -15.23 0.60
CA GLU A 138 16.01 -15.89 -0.55
C GLU A 138 15.20 -17.05 -1.14
N HIS A 139 14.38 -17.73 -0.33
CA HIS A 139 13.55 -18.85 -0.77
C HIS A 139 12.25 -18.42 -1.46
N SER A 140 11.92 -17.13 -1.46
CA SER A 140 10.76 -16.58 -2.17
C SER A 140 10.94 -16.67 -3.68
N LEU A 141 9.89 -17.02 -4.41
CA LEU A 141 9.91 -17.13 -5.87
C LEU A 141 9.76 -15.77 -6.57
N TYR A 142 9.17 -14.80 -5.87
CA TYR A 142 8.96 -13.43 -6.35
C TYR A 142 8.63 -12.50 -5.18
N SER A 143 8.91 -11.23 -5.37
CA SER A 143 8.67 -10.18 -4.38
C SER A 143 7.20 -10.16 -3.92
N GLY A 144 6.98 -10.27 -2.60
CA GLY A 144 5.65 -10.28 -1.99
C GLY A 144 4.89 -11.60 -2.04
N GLU A 145 5.52 -12.70 -2.47
CA GLU A 145 4.92 -14.04 -2.46
C GLU A 145 4.37 -14.41 -1.08
N LEU A 146 5.20 -14.23 -0.07
CA LEU A 146 4.87 -14.64 1.29
C LEU A 146 3.93 -13.69 2.01
N MET A 147 3.73 -12.47 1.52
CA MET A 147 2.81 -11.51 2.11
C MET A 147 1.35 -11.90 1.89
N ILE A 148 1.00 -12.38 0.68
CA ILE A 148 -0.36 -12.77 0.32
C ILE A 148 -0.31 -14.14 -0.35
N SER A 149 -0.86 -15.15 0.31
CA SER A 149 -0.83 -16.54 -0.15
C SER A 149 -2.01 -17.34 0.42
N ALA A 150 -2.09 -18.63 0.12
CA ALA A 150 -3.04 -19.55 0.74
C ALA A 150 -2.70 -19.89 2.21
N ASN A 151 -1.60 -19.39 2.75
CA ASN A 151 -1.38 -19.41 4.20
C ASN A 151 -2.23 -18.31 4.84
N LEU A 152 -3.39 -18.71 5.36
CA LEU A 152 -4.43 -17.80 5.84
C LEU A 152 -3.95 -16.93 7.01
N ASN A 153 -3.24 -17.53 7.96
CA ASN A 153 -2.70 -16.81 9.11
C ASN A 153 -1.60 -15.84 8.72
N ARG A 154 -0.62 -16.29 7.91
CA ARG A 154 0.50 -15.45 7.49
C ARG A 154 0.02 -14.23 6.71
N THR A 155 -0.99 -14.35 5.88
CA THR A 155 -1.56 -13.21 5.15
C THR A 155 -2.11 -12.15 6.11
N VAL A 156 -2.82 -12.54 7.16
CA VAL A 156 -3.35 -11.63 8.19
C VAL A 156 -2.22 -11.03 9.04
N GLU A 157 -1.26 -11.86 9.49
CA GLU A 157 -0.12 -11.39 10.28
C GLU A 157 0.84 -10.49 9.47
N SER A 158 1.04 -10.76 8.17
CA SER A 158 1.81 -9.87 7.29
C SER A 158 1.12 -8.53 7.09
N THR A 159 -0.21 -8.53 7.03
CA THR A 159 -1.00 -7.30 6.99
C THR A 159 -0.87 -6.53 8.29
N ARG A 160 -0.95 -7.22 9.43
CA ARG A 160 -0.69 -6.64 10.76
C ARG A 160 0.70 -6.01 10.83
N GLN A 161 1.72 -6.75 10.42
CA GLN A 161 3.10 -6.26 10.37
C GLN A 161 3.20 -4.99 9.53
N ALA A 162 2.65 -4.99 8.31
CA ALA A 162 2.68 -3.82 7.42
C ALA A 162 2.02 -2.59 8.05
N VAL A 163 0.85 -2.75 8.66
CA VAL A 163 0.10 -1.64 9.29
C VAL A 163 0.81 -1.13 10.53
N VAL A 164 1.21 -2.02 11.44
CA VAL A 164 1.84 -1.64 12.71
C VAL A 164 3.18 -0.94 12.45
N ASP A 165 4.00 -1.49 11.55
CA ASP A 165 5.27 -0.89 11.18
C ASP A 165 5.08 0.48 10.51
N LEU A 166 4.11 0.63 9.61
CA LEU A 166 3.84 1.90 8.94
C LEU A 166 3.30 2.96 9.91
N ARG A 167 2.44 2.58 10.87
CA ARG A 167 2.00 3.45 11.96
C ARG A 167 3.18 3.89 12.83
N ALA A 168 4.06 2.95 13.19
CA ALA A 168 5.26 3.24 13.97
C ALA A 168 6.19 4.23 13.27
N PHE A 169 6.33 4.11 11.94
CA PHE A 169 7.09 5.04 11.12
C PHE A 169 6.43 6.44 11.07
N ILE A 170 5.11 6.51 10.94
CA ILE A 170 4.37 7.80 10.99
C ILE A 170 4.55 8.46 12.36
N HIS A 171 4.46 7.71 13.45
CA HIS A 171 4.70 8.23 14.80
C HIS A 171 6.13 8.80 14.94
N TRP A 172 7.12 8.11 14.36
CA TRP A 172 8.48 8.61 14.31
C TRP A 172 8.60 9.90 13.50
N ILE A 173 7.98 9.98 12.32
CA ILE A 173 7.96 11.23 11.51
C ILE A 173 7.37 12.37 12.34
N LYS A 174 6.20 12.20 12.94
CA LYS A 174 5.53 13.23 13.73
C LYS A 174 6.31 13.64 14.98
N ALA A 175 7.13 12.76 15.56
CA ALA A 175 8.02 13.09 16.65
C ALA A 175 9.25 13.92 16.22
N ASN A 176 9.66 13.84 14.96
CA ASN A 176 10.88 14.44 14.44
C ASN A 176 10.66 15.56 13.41
N LYS A 177 9.44 15.71 12.89
CA LYS A 177 9.05 16.68 11.85
C LYS A 177 7.74 17.36 12.23
N THR A 178 7.62 18.64 11.91
CA THR A 178 6.39 19.42 12.15
C THR A 178 5.47 19.47 10.92
N GLY A 179 5.99 19.15 9.74
CA GLY A 179 5.22 19.17 8.51
C GLY A 179 4.14 18.07 8.44
N PRO A 180 3.10 18.27 7.61
CA PRO A 180 2.01 17.32 7.45
C PRO A 180 2.49 15.98 6.87
N VAL A 181 1.80 14.89 7.24
CA VAL A 181 2.05 13.53 6.74
C VAL A 181 1.01 13.17 5.67
N ILE A 182 1.50 12.84 4.50
CA ILE A 182 0.71 12.42 3.35
C ILE A 182 1.07 10.98 3.01
N ILE A 183 0.08 10.12 2.87
CA ILE A 183 0.29 8.75 2.42
C ILE A 183 -0.27 8.55 1.01
N VAL A 184 0.53 7.98 0.10
CA VAL A 184 0.15 7.71 -1.29
C VAL A 184 0.42 6.25 -1.59
N GLY A 185 -0.63 5.46 -1.83
CA GLY A 185 -0.51 4.04 -2.12
C GLY A 185 -0.99 3.66 -3.51
N VAL A 186 -0.35 2.67 -4.11
CA VAL A 186 -0.71 2.14 -5.43
C VAL A 186 -1.04 0.66 -5.33
N SER A 187 -2.19 0.23 -5.87
CA SER A 187 -2.61 -1.17 -5.91
C SER A 187 -2.69 -1.77 -4.50
N LEU A 188 -1.87 -2.77 -4.16
CA LEU A 188 -1.72 -3.29 -2.79
C LEU A 188 -1.39 -2.18 -1.80
N GLY A 189 -0.52 -1.24 -2.18
CA GLY A 189 -0.22 -0.06 -1.36
C GLY A 189 -1.43 0.85 -1.19
N GLY A 190 -2.32 0.94 -2.18
CA GLY A 190 -3.58 1.67 -2.09
C GLY A 190 -4.54 1.02 -1.07
N TRP A 191 -4.66 -0.29 -1.08
CA TRP A 191 -5.40 -1.03 -0.05
C TRP A 191 -4.81 -0.80 1.35
N MET A 192 -3.48 -0.88 1.47
CA MET A 192 -2.77 -0.59 2.73
C MET A 192 -3.02 0.85 3.20
N THR A 193 -2.98 1.81 2.29
CA THR A 193 -3.27 3.22 2.58
C THR A 193 -4.70 3.42 3.06
N ASN A 194 -5.66 2.68 2.49
CA ASN A 194 -7.05 2.71 2.94
C ASN A 194 -7.20 2.12 4.36
N LEU A 195 -6.50 1.03 4.65
CA LEU A 195 -6.50 0.44 5.98
C LEU A 195 -5.89 1.42 7.00
N MET A 196 -4.79 2.09 6.64
CA MET A 196 -4.17 3.14 7.45
C MET A 196 -5.11 4.31 7.72
N ALA A 197 -5.91 4.74 6.75
CA ALA A 197 -6.88 5.82 6.91
C ALA A 197 -7.91 5.54 8.03
N THR A 198 -8.24 4.27 8.27
CA THR A 198 -9.19 3.85 9.32
C THR A 198 -8.55 3.66 10.70
N LEU A 199 -7.22 3.61 10.79
CA LEU A 199 -6.49 3.24 12.00
C LEU A 199 -5.62 4.36 12.57
N GLU A 200 -5.14 5.29 11.73
CA GLU A 200 -4.14 6.27 12.11
C GLU A 200 -4.68 7.72 12.03
N THR A 201 -4.59 8.43 13.14
CA THR A 201 -5.07 9.82 13.26
C THR A 201 -4.03 10.87 12.87
N GLN A 202 -2.76 10.47 12.76
CA GLN A 202 -1.66 11.39 12.46
C GLN A 202 -1.39 11.56 10.95
N ILE A 203 -2.25 10.98 10.11
CA ILE A 203 -2.22 11.18 8.66
C ILE A 203 -3.09 12.39 8.32
N ASP A 204 -2.50 13.35 7.62
CA ASP A 204 -3.19 14.58 7.21
C ASP A 204 -3.91 14.41 5.86
N ILE A 205 -3.31 13.66 4.91
CA ILE A 205 -3.88 13.46 3.56
C ILE A 205 -3.65 12.01 3.09
N VAL A 206 -4.66 11.44 2.48
CA VAL A 206 -4.66 10.08 1.93
C VAL A 206 -4.90 10.12 0.42
N VAL A 207 -4.07 9.42 -0.36
CA VAL A 207 -4.30 9.19 -1.79
C VAL A 207 -4.16 7.71 -2.10
N SER A 208 -5.24 7.08 -2.54
CA SER A 208 -5.26 5.66 -2.91
C SER A 208 -5.49 5.50 -4.41
N ILE A 209 -4.54 4.83 -5.08
CA ILE A 209 -4.47 4.71 -6.54
C ILE A 209 -4.68 3.26 -6.94
N PHE A 210 -5.73 2.95 -7.71
CA PHE A 210 -6.07 1.63 -8.21
C PHE A 210 -6.08 0.56 -7.11
N TYR A 211 -6.76 0.88 -6.02
CA TYR A 211 -6.77 0.21 -4.73
C TYR A 211 -7.79 -0.93 -4.65
N ALA A 212 -7.49 -1.97 -3.91
CA ALA A 212 -8.48 -2.94 -3.43
C ALA A 212 -9.19 -2.43 -2.18
N ASN A 213 -10.40 -2.93 -1.95
CA ASN A 213 -11.12 -2.79 -0.68
C ASN A 213 -10.94 -4.06 0.15
N ARG A 214 -11.56 -5.17 -0.29
CA ARG A 214 -11.50 -6.46 0.41
C ARG A 214 -10.42 -7.35 -0.20
N LEU A 215 -9.45 -7.74 0.61
CA LEU A 215 -8.41 -8.66 0.14
C LEU A 215 -9.00 -10.01 -0.26
N SER A 216 -9.99 -10.52 0.49
CA SER A 216 -10.74 -11.73 0.18
C SER A 216 -11.40 -11.65 -1.21
N TYR A 217 -12.05 -10.53 -1.53
CA TYR A 217 -12.66 -10.28 -2.84
C TYR A 217 -11.61 -10.27 -3.95
N ALA A 218 -10.50 -9.54 -3.75
CA ALA A 218 -9.43 -9.43 -4.73
C ALA A 218 -8.82 -10.81 -5.06
N ILE A 219 -8.61 -11.66 -4.05
CA ILE A 219 -8.06 -13.01 -4.25
C ILE A 219 -9.08 -13.94 -4.92
N TRP A 220 -10.35 -13.88 -4.52
CA TRP A 220 -11.36 -14.81 -5.02
C TRP A 220 -11.86 -14.49 -6.42
N ASN A 221 -12.10 -13.22 -6.71
CA ASN A 221 -12.83 -12.77 -7.89
C ASN A 221 -11.95 -12.21 -9.03
N THR A 222 -10.65 -11.95 -8.77
CA THR A 222 -9.80 -11.28 -9.76
C THR A 222 -8.68 -12.17 -10.30
N ILE A 223 -8.10 -11.75 -11.42
CA ILE A 223 -7.06 -12.55 -12.11
C ILE A 223 -5.82 -12.79 -11.23
N PRO A 224 -5.30 -11.80 -10.47
CA PRO A 224 -4.14 -12.01 -9.62
C PRO A 224 -4.30 -13.10 -8.56
N GLY A 225 -5.49 -13.32 -8.06
CA GLY A 225 -5.77 -14.30 -7.01
C GLY A 225 -5.93 -15.75 -7.47
N LYS A 226 -5.97 -15.99 -8.79
CA LYS A 226 -6.34 -17.29 -9.38
C LYS A 226 -5.71 -18.51 -8.68
N PHE A 227 -4.39 -18.54 -8.54
CA PHE A 227 -3.70 -19.73 -7.99
C PHE A 227 -3.84 -19.85 -6.48
N ILE A 228 -3.95 -18.72 -5.76
CA ILE A 228 -4.25 -18.74 -4.34
C ILE A 228 -5.65 -19.30 -4.12
N ARG A 229 -6.65 -18.86 -4.90
CA ARG A 229 -8.00 -19.39 -4.85
C ARG A 229 -8.03 -20.89 -5.18
N GLU A 230 -7.39 -21.33 -6.25
CA GLU A 230 -7.33 -22.75 -6.63
C GLU A 230 -6.75 -23.62 -5.50
N GLU A 231 -5.72 -23.12 -4.79
CA GLU A 231 -5.15 -23.82 -3.64
C GLU A 231 -6.11 -23.83 -2.45
N LEU A 232 -6.78 -22.72 -2.14
CA LEU A 232 -7.78 -22.63 -1.07
C LEU A 232 -8.96 -23.59 -1.33
N GLU A 233 -9.50 -23.63 -2.56
CA GLU A 233 -10.56 -24.52 -2.98
C GLU A 233 -10.16 -26.02 -2.85
N GLN A 234 -8.91 -26.38 -3.17
CA GLN A 234 -8.39 -27.74 -2.99
C GLN A 234 -8.37 -28.18 -1.53
N HIS A 235 -8.29 -27.24 -0.59
CA HIS A 235 -8.33 -27.50 0.84
C HIS A 235 -9.70 -27.24 1.48
N GLY A 236 -10.74 -27.06 0.66
CA GLY A 236 -12.12 -26.93 1.11
C GLY A 236 -12.49 -25.56 1.68
N VAL A 237 -11.65 -24.52 1.50
CA VAL A 237 -11.96 -23.15 1.91
C VAL A 237 -12.92 -22.52 0.89
N THR A 238 -14.02 -21.96 1.38
CA THR A 238 -15.00 -21.23 0.57
C THR A 238 -14.69 -19.72 0.54
N TYR A 239 -15.42 -18.98 -0.31
CA TYR A 239 -15.31 -17.52 -0.32
C TYR A 239 -15.82 -16.90 0.99
N GLU A 240 -16.89 -17.44 1.53
CA GLU A 240 -17.49 -17.01 2.80
C GLU A 240 -16.53 -17.23 3.97
N ASP A 241 -15.83 -18.37 4.00
CA ASP A 241 -14.76 -18.61 4.96
C ASP A 241 -13.66 -17.56 4.85
N LEU A 242 -13.17 -17.30 3.62
CA LEU A 242 -12.11 -16.34 3.37
C LEU A 242 -12.52 -14.91 3.76
N GLN A 243 -13.76 -14.53 3.49
CA GLN A 243 -14.31 -13.23 3.95
C GLN A 243 -14.24 -13.13 5.47
N THR A 244 -14.71 -14.13 6.18
CA THR A 244 -14.70 -14.18 7.64
C THR A 244 -13.26 -14.13 8.20
N TYR A 245 -12.37 -14.94 7.64
CA TYR A 245 -10.98 -15.03 8.14
C TYR A 245 -10.17 -13.74 7.93
N TRP A 246 -10.46 -12.99 6.87
CA TRP A 246 -9.71 -11.79 6.52
C TRP A 246 -10.47 -10.47 6.75
N GLU A 247 -11.64 -10.52 7.37
CA GLU A 247 -12.48 -9.33 7.65
C GLU A 247 -11.73 -8.21 8.36
N ILE A 248 -10.84 -8.56 9.31
CA ILE A 248 -10.03 -7.60 10.07
C ILE A 248 -9.13 -6.73 9.17
N THR A 249 -8.87 -7.19 7.93
CA THR A 249 -8.03 -6.49 6.94
C THR A 249 -8.83 -5.60 5.98
N ASP A 250 -10.15 -5.53 6.12
CA ASP A 250 -11.02 -4.80 5.20
C ASP A 250 -11.21 -3.33 5.61
N PRO A 251 -10.76 -2.36 4.82
CA PRO A 251 -10.92 -0.93 5.12
C PRO A 251 -12.38 -0.49 5.26
N SER A 252 -13.29 -1.07 4.46
CA SER A 252 -14.73 -0.72 4.48
C SER A 252 -15.46 -1.10 5.77
N GLN A 253 -14.84 -1.91 6.65
CA GLN A 253 -15.39 -2.26 7.96
C GLN A 253 -15.30 -1.12 8.99
N ALA A 254 -14.63 -0.02 8.66
CA ALA A 254 -14.49 1.10 9.57
C ALA A 254 -14.53 2.45 8.84
N VAL A 255 -14.98 3.46 9.57
CA VAL A 255 -14.97 4.85 9.08
C VAL A 255 -13.53 5.39 9.14
N PRO A 256 -13.07 6.13 8.13
CA PRO A 256 -11.77 6.78 8.17
C PRO A 256 -11.62 7.72 9.38
N LYS A 257 -10.46 7.68 10.04
CA LYS A 257 -10.06 8.67 11.05
C LYS A 257 -9.54 9.96 10.40
N VAL A 258 -9.17 9.89 9.13
CA VAL A 258 -8.80 11.04 8.29
C VAL A 258 -10.06 11.73 7.79
N ASN A 259 -10.07 13.06 7.80
CA ASN A 259 -11.21 13.83 7.26
C ASN A 259 -11.48 13.42 5.81
N LYS A 260 -12.75 13.14 5.49
CA LYS A 260 -13.22 12.74 4.16
C LYS A 260 -12.71 13.66 3.05
N ASP A 261 -12.71 14.97 3.28
CA ASP A 261 -12.25 15.95 2.30
C ASP A 261 -10.74 15.89 2.03
N HIS A 262 -9.97 15.19 2.86
CA HIS A 262 -8.54 14.94 2.72
C HIS A 262 -8.23 13.56 2.14
N ILE A 263 -9.23 12.85 1.62
CA ILE A 263 -9.08 11.55 0.98
C ILE A 263 -9.34 11.68 -0.53
N LEU A 264 -8.40 11.24 -1.35
CA LEU A 264 -8.55 11.07 -2.79
C LEU A 264 -8.47 9.60 -3.16
N LEU A 265 -9.52 9.11 -3.80
CA LEU A 265 -9.57 7.77 -4.37
C LEU A 265 -9.44 7.84 -5.89
N ILE A 266 -8.51 7.08 -6.48
CA ILE A 266 -8.35 6.99 -7.94
C ILE A 266 -8.59 5.55 -8.36
N SER A 267 -9.61 5.32 -9.19
CA SER A 267 -10.01 4.00 -9.66
C SER A 267 -9.86 3.89 -11.18
N ALA A 268 -9.64 2.67 -11.70
CA ALA A 268 -9.61 2.40 -13.12
C ALA A 268 -10.89 1.64 -13.55
N ALA A 269 -11.61 2.19 -14.54
CA ALA A 269 -12.92 1.70 -14.96
C ALA A 269 -12.91 0.29 -15.59
N HIS A 270 -11.73 -0.19 -16.01
CA HIS A 270 -11.58 -1.49 -16.71
C HIS A 270 -10.54 -2.37 -16.04
N ASP A 271 -10.31 -2.15 -14.75
CA ASP A 271 -9.34 -2.88 -13.94
C ASP A 271 -9.74 -4.37 -13.81
N GLN A 272 -8.78 -5.26 -14.05
CA GLN A 272 -8.96 -6.70 -13.92
C GLN A 272 -8.25 -7.27 -12.67
N TYR A 273 -7.51 -6.42 -11.93
CA TYR A 273 -6.80 -6.80 -10.72
C TYR A 273 -7.55 -6.33 -9.47
N VAL A 274 -8.22 -5.20 -9.61
CA VAL A 274 -9.08 -4.62 -8.59
C VAL A 274 -10.36 -4.17 -9.28
N HIS A 275 -11.42 -4.93 -9.11
CA HIS A 275 -12.67 -4.64 -9.78
C HIS A 275 -13.28 -3.34 -9.25
N ILE A 276 -13.92 -2.63 -10.16
CA ILE A 276 -14.56 -1.34 -9.84
C ILE A 276 -15.65 -1.48 -8.79
N GLU A 277 -16.36 -2.61 -8.79
CA GLU A 277 -17.43 -2.91 -7.84
C GLU A 277 -16.91 -2.96 -6.39
N ASP A 278 -15.73 -3.55 -6.16
CA ASP A 278 -15.10 -3.57 -4.84
C ASP A 278 -14.58 -2.18 -4.40
N ALA A 279 -14.13 -1.40 -5.37
CA ALA A 279 -13.75 -0.01 -5.13
C ALA A 279 -14.97 0.90 -4.89
N ASP A 280 -16.13 0.61 -5.50
CA ASP A 280 -17.40 1.29 -5.25
C ASP A 280 -17.90 1.03 -3.83
N ASP A 281 -17.82 -0.21 -3.35
CA ASP A 281 -18.19 -0.58 -1.97
C ASP A 281 -17.42 0.27 -0.93
N LEU A 282 -16.09 0.44 -1.11
CA LEU A 282 -15.30 1.30 -0.23
C LEU A 282 -15.75 2.76 -0.31
N TRP A 283 -15.91 3.28 -1.52
CA TRP A 283 -16.29 4.67 -1.75
C TRP A 283 -17.65 5.00 -1.13
N GLU A 284 -18.63 4.10 -1.25
CA GLU A 284 -19.95 4.23 -0.61
C GLU A 284 -19.84 4.18 0.92
N SER A 285 -19.10 3.19 1.47
CA SER A 285 -18.93 3.02 2.93
C SER A 285 -18.27 4.22 3.60
N TRP A 286 -17.44 4.97 2.86
CA TRP A 286 -16.73 6.15 3.34
C TRP A 286 -17.47 7.47 3.05
N ALA A 287 -18.78 7.40 2.77
CA ALA A 287 -19.62 8.56 2.46
C ALA A 287 -19.09 9.41 1.29
N LYS A 288 -18.53 8.75 0.25
CA LYS A 288 -18.14 9.30 -1.05
C LYS A 288 -17.10 10.42 -0.97
N PRO A 289 -15.85 10.13 -0.54
CA PRO A 289 -14.75 11.08 -0.65
C PRO A 289 -14.48 11.46 -2.12
N GLU A 290 -13.61 12.44 -2.36
CA GLU A 290 -13.24 12.85 -3.73
C GLU A 290 -12.70 11.64 -4.51
N ARG A 291 -13.23 11.40 -5.72
CA ARG A 291 -12.87 10.25 -6.55
C ARG A 291 -12.61 10.64 -7.99
N HIS A 292 -11.52 10.11 -8.56
CA HIS A 292 -11.24 10.21 -9.99
C HIS A 292 -11.36 8.83 -10.64
N LEU A 293 -12.12 8.73 -11.71
CA LEU A 293 -12.27 7.51 -12.50
C LEU A 293 -11.48 7.62 -13.80
N TYR A 294 -10.53 6.69 -13.99
CA TYR A 294 -9.68 6.64 -15.18
C TYR A 294 -10.17 5.59 -16.17
N ASN A 295 -10.26 5.97 -17.43
CA ASN A 295 -10.67 5.06 -18.50
C ASN A 295 -9.51 4.15 -18.95
N CYS A 296 -9.03 3.29 -18.07
CA CYS A 296 -7.94 2.35 -18.32
C CYS A 296 -8.13 1.06 -17.51
N GLY A 297 -7.25 0.07 -17.71
CA GLY A 297 -7.07 -1.09 -16.83
C GLY A 297 -5.97 -0.82 -15.80
N HIS A 298 -5.67 -1.82 -14.95
CA HIS A 298 -4.67 -1.71 -13.89
C HIS A 298 -3.27 -1.37 -14.41
N ALA A 299 -2.79 -2.12 -15.40
CA ALA A 299 -1.50 -1.87 -16.03
C ALA A 299 -1.47 -0.54 -16.83
N GLY A 300 -2.62 0.05 -17.10
CA GLY A 300 -2.78 1.34 -17.77
C GLY A 300 -2.20 2.53 -17.01
N ILE A 301 -1.83 2.37 -15.72
CA ILE A 301 -1.12 3.37 -14.91
C ILE A 301 0.11 3.93 -15.64
N VAL A 302 0.78 3.09 -16.41
CA VAL A 302 1.98 3.47 -17.18
C VAL A 302 1.67 4.52 -18.24
N LEU A 303 0.49 4.47 -18.84
CA LEU A 303 0.03 5.42 -19.86
C LEU A 303 -0.53 6.71 -19.27
N CYS A 304 -1.02 6.65 -18.03
CA CYS A 304 -1.68 7.76 -17.34
C CYS A 304 -0.75 8.56 -16.43
N ARG A 305 0.56 8.29 -16.40
CA ARG A 305 1.53 8.84 -15.43
C ARG A 305 1.45 10.36 -15.25
N LYS A 306 1.40 11.12 -16.35
CA LYS A 306 1.37 12.60 -16.30
C LYS A 306 0.07 13.10 -15.66
N LYS A 307 -1.08 12.51 -16.03
CA LYS A 307 -2.37 12.86 -15.47
C LYS A 307 -2.44 12.47 -14.01
N LEU A 308 -1.97 11.28 -13.66
CA LEU A 308 -1.93 10.78 -12.30
C LEU A 308 -1.11 11.68 -11.38
N ALA A 309 0.08 12.09 -11.81
CA ALA A 309 0.91 13.02 -11.05
C ALA A 309 0.22 14.38 -10.87
N LEU A 310 -0.42 14.91 -11.91
CA LEU A 310 -1.16 16.17 -11.86
C LEU A 310 -2.33 16.10 -10.88
N ASP A 311 -3.20 15.12 -11.01
CA ASP A 311 -4.39 14.97 -10.18
C ASP A 311 -4.00 14.79 -8.70
N THR A 312 -3.04 13.89 -8.43
CA THR A 312 -2.55 13.63 -7.06
C THR A 312 -1.92 14.87 -6.43
N LEU A 313 -0.96 15.48 -7.10
CA LEU A 313 -0.22 16.62 -6.52
C LEU A 313 -1.09 17.89 -6.45
N SER A 314 -2.03 18.08 -7.37
CA SER A 314 -2.99 19.19 -7.30
C SER A 314 -3.95 19.04 -6.12
N PHE A 315 -4.44 17.81 -5.89
CA PHE A 315 -5.27 17.51 -4.71
C PHE A 315 -4.50 17.81 -3.42
N ILE A 316 -3.31 17.23 -3.26
CA ILE A 316 -2.49 17.43 -2.05
C ILE A 316 -2.23 18.93 -1.83
N ARG A 317 -1.75 19.67 -2.84
CA ARG A 317 -1.49 21.11 -2.74
C ARG A 317 -2.72 21.93 -2.37
N LYS A 318 -3.90 21.55 -2.86
CA LYS A 318 -5.17 22.22 -2.53
C LYS A 318 -5.48 22.03 -1.04
N ARG A 319 -5.30 20.82 -0.49
CA ARG A 319 -5.59 20.52 0.92
C ARG A 319 -4.59 21.15 1.87
N LEU A 320 -3.30 21.15 1.53
CA LEU A 320 -2.25 21.82 2.33
C LEU A 320 -2.43 23.33 2.46
N LYS A 321 -3.18 23.97 1.58
CA LYS A 321 -3.47 25.42 1.63
C LYS A 321 -4.72 25.75 2.45
N GLN A 322 -5.55 24.78 2.78
CA GLN A 322 -6.72 24.96 3.62
C GLN A 322 -6.30 24.92 5.07
N PRO A 323 -6.60 25.92 5.91
CA PRO A 323 -6.33 25.84 7.34
C PRO A 323 -7.09 24.62 7.90
N HIS A 324 -6.43 23.87 8.78
CA HIS A 324 -7.07 22.78 9.53
C HIS A 324 -8.23 23.41 10.35
N GLN A 325 -9.47 23.04 10.01
CA GLN A 325 -10.66 23.39 10.80
C GLN A 325 -10.81 22.44 11.98
#